data_5063025fe428901d4b3b7158ced85ff9
#
_entry.id   5063025fe428901d4b3b7158ced85ff9
#
_cell.length_a   1.000
_cell.length_b   1.000
_cell.length_c   1.000
_cell.angle_alpha   90.00
_cell.angle_beta   90.00
_cell.angle_gamma   90.00
#
_symmetry.space_group_name_H-M   'P 1'
#
loop_
_entity.id
_entity.type
_entity.pdbx_description
1 polymer ?
#
loop_
_entity_poly.entity_id
_entity_poly.type
_entity_poly.pdbx_seq_one_letter_code
_entity_poly.pdbx_strand_id
1 'polypeptide(L)' 'MLFLIFQLGGDWYALNTAHVVQVLPQVVWKQLPQSVPGIAGVLDYHGNPVPLVDLTEL' A
#
# COMPACT_ATOMS: atom_id res chain seq x y z
N MET A 1 -12.14 8.27 16.48
CA MET A 1 -11.64 7.33 15.45
C MET A 1 -11.45 8.08 14.15
N LEU A 2 -10.32 7.91 13.50
CA LEU A 2 -10.01 8.59 12.24
C LEU A 2 -10.05 7.62 11.08
N PHE A 3 -10.50 8.11 9.93
CA PHE A 3 -10.52 7.35 8.70
C PHE A 3 -9.77 8.08 7.60
N LEU A 4 -9.10 7.33 6.72
CA LEU A 4 -8.60 7.83 5.45
C LEU A 4 -9.66 7.58 4.40
N ILE A 5 -9.97 8.61 3.62
CA ILE A 5 -10.87 8.48 2.47
C ILE A 5 -10.00 8.41 1.22
N PHE A 6 -10.23 7.42 0.39
CA PHE A 6 -9.50 7.25 -0.86
C PHE A 6 -10.43 6.77 -1.95
N GLN A 7 -10.00 6.92 -3.18
CA GLN A 7 -10.80 6.61 -4.35
C GLN A 7 -10.09 5.56 -5.20
N LEU A 8 -10.82 4.52 -5.58
CA LEU A 8 -10.33 3.50 -6.51
C LEU A 8 -11.39 3.27 -7.58
N GLY A 9 -11.00 3.42 -8.85
CA GLY A 9 -11.87 3.11 -9.96
C GLY A 9 -13.18 3.89 -10.00
N GLY A 10 -13.23 5.07 -9.41
CA GLY A 10 -14.43 5.90 -9.37
C GLY A 10 -15.28 5.71 -8.11
N ASP A 11 -14.98 4.70 -7.31
CA ASP A 11 -15.65 4.48 -6.03
C ASP A 11 -14.82 5.02 -4.88
N TRP A 12 -15.50 5.41 -3.80
CA TRP A 12 -14.87 5.98 -2.61
C TRP A 12 -14.88 4.95 -1.49
N TYR A 13 -13.79 4.90 -0.77
CA TYR A 13 -13.60 3.95 0.32
C TYR A 13 -13.03 4.66 1.54
N ALA A 14 -13.26 4.08 2.70
CA ALA A 14 -12.71 4.56 3.95
C ALA A 14 -11.86 3.46 4.58
N LEU A 15 -10.69 3.85 5.09
CA LEU A 15 -9.80 2.96 5.81
C LEU A 15 -9.68 3.43 7.25
N ASN A 16 -9.93 2.53 8.19
CA ASN A 16 -9.71 2.82 9.61
C ASN A 16 -8.21 2.97 9.85
N THR A 17 -7.81 4.11 10.43
CA THR A 17 -6.40 4.44 10.64
C THR A 17 -5.80 3.81 11.89
N ALA A 18 -6.54 3.00 12.64
CA ALA A 18 -6.05 2.40 13.88
C ALA A 18 -4.77 1.58 13.67
N HIS A 19 -4.60 0.98 12.51
CA HIS A 19 -3.43 0.16 12.17
C HIS A 19 -2.48 0.84 11.19
N VAL A 20 -2.71 2.11 10.90
CA VAL A 20 -1.81 2.87 10.02
C VAL A 20 -0.67 3.40 10.87
N VAL A 21 0.55 3.03 10.50
CA VAL A 21 1.75 3.45 11.22
C VAL A 21 2.27 4.77 10.66
N GLN A 22 2.26 4.89 9.33
CA GLN A 22 2.82 6.07 8.68
C GLN A 22 2.28 6.16 7.25
N VAL A 23 2.14 7.39 6.78
CA VAL A 23 1.87 7.67 5.37
C VAL A 23 3.18 8.16 4.75
N LEU A 24 3.62 7.48 3.70
CA LEU A 24 4.88 7.79 3.04
C LEU A 24 4.63 8.58 1.76
N PRO A 25 5.54 9.51 1.43
CA PRO A 25 5.56 10.08 0.08
C PRO A 25 5.94 8.99 -0.91
N GLN A 26 5.94 9.34 -2.19
CA GLN A 26 6.39 8.41 -3.21
C GLN A 26 7.83 7.97 -2.91
N VAL A 27 8.05 6.66 -2.82
CA VAL A 27 9.34 6.06 -2.48
C VAL A 27 9.76 5.10 -3.59
N VAL A 28 11.05 4.79 -3.62
CA VAL A 28 11.58 3.78 -4.53
C VAL A 28 11.24 2.40 -3.96
N TRP A 29 10.76 1.52 -4.83
CA TRP A 29 10.42 0.15 -4.46
C TRP A 29 10.89 -0.78 -5.57
N LYS A 30 11.05 -2.06 -5.24
CA LYS A 30 11.49 -3.08 -6.18
C LYS A 30 10.34 -3.95 -6.59
N GLN A 31 10.21 -4.18 -7.90
CA GLN A 31 9.27 -5.15 -8.41
C GLN A 31 9.78 -6.56 -8.13
N LEU A 32 8.88 -7.44 -7.70
CA LEU A 32 9.22 -8.83 -7.47
C LEU A 32 9.40 -9.57 -8.79
N PRO A 33 10.35 -10.54 -8.86
CA PRO A 33 10.55 -11.33 -10.07
C PRO A 33 9.37 -12.24 -10.39
N GLN A 34 8.57 -12.61 -9.39
CA GLN A 34 7.37 -13.40 -9.57
C GLN A 34 6.14 -12.53 -9.29
N SER A 35 5.14 -12.67 -10.16
CA SER A 35 3.90 -11.93 -10.00
C SER A 35 3.03 -12.61 -8.96
N VAL A 36 2.70 -11.86 -7.91
CA VAL A 36 1.73 -12.26 -6.89
C VAL A 36 0.56 -11.29 -6.99
N PRO A 37 -0.68 -11.77 -7.21
CA PRO A 37 -1.82 -10.88 -7.32
C PRO A 37 -1.94 -9.98 -6.08
N GLY A 38 -2.13 -8.69 -6.32
CA GLY A 38 -2.28 -7.70 -5.27
C GLY A 38 -0.96 -7.18 -4.68
N ILE A 39 0.17 -7.80 -4.98
CA ILE A 39 1.49 -7.37 -4.50
C ILE A 39 2.26 -6.75 -5.66
N ALA A 40 2.51 -5.45 -5.60
CA ALA A 40 3.25 -4.75 -6.64
C ALA A 40 4.75 -4.95 -6.51
N GLY A 41 5.24 -5.07 -5.28
CA GLY A 41 6.66 -5.21 -5.04
C GLY A 41 7.00 -5.13 -3.57
N VAL A 42 8.23 -4.73 -3.28
CA VAL A 42 8.73 -4.60 -1.91
C VAL A 42 9.43 -3.26 -1.77
N LEU A 43 9.17 -2.57 -0.68
CA LEU A 43 9.91 -1.37 -0.32
C LEU A 43 10.74 -1.61 0.93
N ASP A 44 11.82 -0.85 1.07
CA ASP A 44 12.64 -0.88 2.27
C ASP A 44 12.14 0.18 3.24
N TYR A 45 11.69 -0.27 4.41
CA TYR A 45 11.23 0.61 5.48
C TYR A 45 12.16 0.46 6.67
N HIS A 46 13.08 1.42 6.84
CA HIS A 46 14.08 1.40 7.92
C HIS A 46 14.85 0.09 8.02
N GLY A 47 15.25 -0.46 6.86
CA GLY A 47 15.98 -1.72 6.80
C GLY A 47 15.11 -2.96 6.79
N ASN A 48 13.79 -2.81 6.85
CA ASN A 48 12.86 -3.93 6.83
C ASN A 48 12.15 -4.00 5.47
N PRO A 49 12.12 -5.17 4.85
CA PRO A 49 11.34 -5.34 3.61
C PRO A 49 9.85 -5.36 3.92
N VAL A 50 9.10 -4.50 3.25
CA VAL A 50 7.65 -4.40 3.44
C VAL A 50 6.97 -4.62 2.10
N PRO A 51 6.06 -5.61 1.99
CA PRO A 51 5.31 -5.82 0.76
C PRO A 51 4.45 -4.62 0.41
N LEU A 52 4.49 -4.22 -0.86
CA LEU A 52 3.67 -3.13 -1.38
C LEU A 52 2.41 -3.72 -1.98
N VAL A 53 1.29 -3.48 -1.31
CA VAL A 53 -0.02 -3.98 -1.76
C VAL A 53 -0.64 -2.97 -2.70
N ASP A 54 -1.02 -3.41 -3.88
CA ASP A 54 -1.76 -2.59 -4.84
C ASP A 54 -3.25 -2.88 -4.67
N LEU A 55 -3.97 -1.93 -4.07
CA LEU A 55 -5.39 -2.12 -3.78
C LEU A 55 -6.25 -2.23 -5.02
N THR A 56 -5.76 -1.73 -6.17
CA THR A 56 -6.50 -1.85 -7.43
C THR A 56 -6.45 -3.25 -8.00
N GLU A 57 -5.52 -4.07 -7.52
CA GLU A 57 -5.31 -5.45 -7.98
C GLU A 57 -6.00 -6.51 -7.09
N LEU A 58 -6.62 -6.07 -6.01
CA LEU A 58 -7.29 -6.97 -5.08
C LEU A 58 -8.70 -7.37 -5.52
#